data_8ca3dbbf07e2901b1572408c535c2ab9
#
_entry.id   8ca3dbbf07e2901b1572408c535c2ab9
#
_cell.length_a   1.000
_cell.length_b   1.000
_cell.length_c   1.000
_cell.angle_alpha   90.00
_cell.angle_beta   90.00
_cell.angle_gamma   90.00
#
_symmetry.space_group_name_H-M   'P 1'
#
loop_
_entity.id
_entity.type
_entity.pdbx_description
1 polymer ?
#
loop_
_entity_poly.entity_id
_entity_poly.type
_entity_poly.pdbx_seq_one_letter_code
_entity_poly.pdbx_strand_id
1 'polypeptide(L)'
;QRDINDLERVKSEKEREVSSLNDRSIDLNARVDALSSKLKTIGQMPPEAFESLNNPVFEKSENVRAKTNEKDVLEKLYKRTEESGFDLPERLQNAFHTSLKTSDISCLTVMAGVSGTGKSAFPKLYAQSMGVHFLPLAVEPRWDSPQDLFGFLNYMENRFESTTLGRSLVQFDNSPFAS
;
A
#
# COMPACT_ATOMS: atom_id res chain seq x y z
N GLN A 1 -37.62 -23.66 -38.68
CA GLN A 1 -38.30 -22.91 -37.61
C GLN A 1 -37.51 -22.93 -36.31
N ARG A 2 -36.85 -24.05 -35.89
CA ARG A 2 -36.00 -24.13 -34.70
C ARG A 2 -34.74 -23.24 -34.85
N ASP A 3 -34.08 -23.31 -36.00
CA ASP A 3 -32.85 -22.53 -36.25
C ASP A 3 -33.09 -21.00 -36.23
N ILE A 4 -34.28 -20.57 -36.68
CA ILE A 4 -34.65 -19.15 -36.66
C ILE A 4 -34.86 -18.69 -35.24
N ASN A 5 -35.55 -19.44 -34.40
CA ASN A 5 -35.79 -19.11 -33.00
C ASN A 5 -34.48 -19.06 -32.19
N ASP A 6 -33.53 -19.97 -32.48
CA ASP A 6 -32.22 -19.98 -31.84
C ASP A 6 -31.38 -18.75 -32.26
N LEU A 7 -31.42 -18.34 -33.50
CA LEU A 7 -30.80 -17.13 -34.01
C LEU A 7 -31.37 -15.85 -33.39
N GLU A 8 -32.68 -15.78 -33.24
CA GLU A 8 -33.37 -14.64 -32.58
C GLU A 8 -32.98 -14.54 -31.10
N ARG A 9 -32.87 -15.68 -30.41
CA ARG A 9 -32.39 -15.71 -29.02
C ARG A 9 -30.95 -15.22 -28.89
N VAL A 10 -30.05 -15.72 -29.72
CA VAL A 10 -28.65 -15.28 -29.71
C VAL A 10 -28.52 -13.80 -30.07
N LYS A 11 -29.31 -13.32 -31.02
CA LYS A 11 -29.38 -11.89 -31.36
C LYS A 11 -29.79 -11.04 -30.15
N SER A 12 -30.84 -11.44 -29.47
CA SER A 12 -31.37 -10.72 -28.28
C SER A 12 -30.34 -10.72 -27.12
N GLU A 13 -29.61 -11.84 -26.91
CA GLU A 13 -28.52 -11.90 -25.93
C GLU A 13 -27.37 -10.94 -26.30
N LYS A 14 -26.98 -10.92 -27.56
CA LYS A 14 -25.91 -10.02 -28.04
C LYS A 14 -26.32 -8.54 -27.98
N GLU A 15 -27.54 -8.21 -28.27
CA GLU A 15 -28.06 -6.86 -28.14
C GLU A 15 -28.01 -6.38 -26.67
N ARG A 16 -28.34 -7.25 -25.69
CA ARG A 16 -28.21 -6.94 -24.25
C ARG A 16 -26.76 -6.78 -23.83
N GLU A 17 -25.87 -7.65 -24.32
CA GLU A 17 -24.43 -7.55 -24.05
C GLU A 17 -23.85 -6.24 -24.58
N VAL A 18 -24.19 -5.86 -25.82
CA VAL A 18 -23.79 -4.58 -26.43
C VAL A 18 -24.30 -3.40 -25.63
N SER A 19 -25.56 -3.42 -25.20
CA SER A 19 -26.13 -2.34 -24.36
C SER A 19 -25.36 -2.23 -23.03
N SER A 20 -25.09 -3.34 -22.34
CA SER A 20 -24.35 -3.37 -21.09
C SER A 20 -22.90 -2.84 -21.25
N LEU A 21 -22.24 -3.22 -22.36
CA LEU A 21 -20.89 -2.72 -22.67
C LEU A 21 -20.88 -1.22 -22.99
N ASN A 22 -21.92 -0.73 -23.65
CA ASN A 22 -22.06 0.68 -23.94
C ASN A 22 -22.27 1.51 -22.68
N ASP A 23 -23.15 1.05 -21.76
CA ASP A 23 -23.36 1.70 -20.47
C ASP A 23 -22.07 1.76 -19.63
N ARG A 24 -21.31 0.67 -19.66
CA ARG A 24 -20.00 0.59 -18.99
C ARG A 24 -18.96 1.53 -19.61
N SER A 25 -18.98 1.67 -20.93
CA SER A 25 -18.13 2.61 -21.66
C SER A 25 -18.44 4.05 -21.30
N ILE A 26 -19.72 4.40 -21.18
CA ILE A 26 -20.17 5.73 -20.76
C ILE A 26 -19.70 6.03 -19.32
N ASP A 27 -19.87 5.10 -18.37
CA ASP A 27 -19.41 5.26 -16.99
C ASP A 27 -17.87 5.45 -16.92
N LEU A 28 -17.12 4.64 -17.66
CA LEU A 28 -15.66 4.76 -17.71
C LEU A 28 -15.21 6.10 -18.30
N ASN A 29 -15.83 6.58 -19.37
CA ASN A 29 -15.50 7.86 -19.96
C ASN A 29 -15.80 9.01 -18.98
N ALA A 30 -16.92 8.97 -18.27
CA ALA A 30 -17.24 9.97 -17.25
C ALA A 30 -16.19 9.97 -16.10
N ARG A 31 -15.69 8.80 -15.70
CA ARG A 31 -14.61 8.69 -14.71
C ARG A 31 -13.28 9.25 -15.23
N VAL A 32 -12.95 8.97 -16.49
CA VAL A 32 -11.73 9.51 -17.14
C VAL A 32 -11.79 11.03 -17.19
N ASP A 33 -12.92 11.61 -17.57
CA ASP A 33 -13.10 13.06 -17.63
C ASP A 33 -13.00 13.71 -16.25
N ALA A 34 -13.60 13.09 -15.23
CA ALA A 34 -13.51 13.55 -13.86
C ALA A 34 -12.07 13.50 -13.32
N LEU A 35 -11.34 12.41 -13.60
CA LEU A 35 -9.92 12.28 -13.22
C LEU A 35 -9.03 13.28 -13.98
N SER A 36 -9.28 13.49 -15.26
CA SER A 36 -8.54 14.46 -16.09
C SER A 36 -8.73 15.88 -15.58
N SER A 37 -9.96 16.22 -15.16
CA SER A 37 -10.25 17.53 -14.57
C SER A 37 -9.52 17.71 -13.22
N LYS A 38 -9.51 16.69 -12.38
CA LYS A 38 -8.75 16.71 -11.11
C LYS A 38 -7.24 16.86 -11.35
N LEU A 39 -6.69 16.14 -12.32
CA LEU A 39 -5.27 16.24 -12.68
C LEU A 39 -4.91 17.66 -13.18
N LYS A 40 -5.76 18.27 -14.00
CA LYS A 40 -5.55 19.67 -14.43
C LYS A 40 -5.55 20.64 -13.25
N THR A 41 -6.46 20.46 -12.30
CA THR A 41 -6.51 21.29 -11.09
C THR A 41 -5.25 21.14 -10.26
N ILE A 42 -4.79 19.90 -10.04
CA ILE A 42 -3.55 19.62 -9.29
C ILE A 42 -2.33 20.20 -10.01
N GLY A 43 -2.26 20.08 -11.33
CA GLY A 43 -1.15 20.62 -12.14
C GLY A 43 -1.07 22.15 -12.17
N GLN A 44 -2.13 22.85 -11.76
CA GLN A 44 -2.17 24.30 -11.64
C GLN A 44 -1.88 24.81 -10.23
N MET A 45 -1.72 23.91 -9.25
CA MET A 45 -1.42 24.30 -7.87
C MET A 45 0.04 24.70 -7.73
N PRO A 46 0.32 25.73 -6.92
CA PRO A 46 1.69 26.13 -6.65
C PRO A 46 2.41 25.04 -5.84
N PRO A 47 3.75 24.89 -5.97
CA PRO A 47 4.52 23.90 -5.21
C PRO A 47 4.33 23.97 -3.71
N GLU A 48 4.09 25.16 -3.16
CA GLU A 48 3.81 25.42 -1.74
C GLU A 48 2.57 24.68 -1.24
N ALA A 49 1.62 24.39 -2.13
CA ALA A 49 0.43 23.63 -1.81
C ALA A 49 0.73 22.20 -1.34
N PHE A 50 1.92 21.68 -1.64
CA PHE A 50 2.36 20.33 -1.32
C PHE A 50 3.45 20.28 -0.24
N GLU A 51 3.74 21.37 0.45
CA GLU A 51 4.77 21.43 1.49
C GLU A 51 4.59 20.38 2.58
N SER A 52 3.35 20.04 2.90
CA SER A 52 3.05 19.02 3.91
C SER A 52 3.65 17.65 3.59
N LEU A 53 3.87 17.33 2.31
CA LEU A 53 4.50 16.08 1.88
C LEU A 53 6.01 16.04 2.14
N ASN A 54 6.67 17.19 2.26
CA ASN A 54 8.11 17.28 2.47
C ASN A 54 8.51 17.10 3.94
N ASN A 55 7.55 17.05 4.86
CA ASN A 55 7.83 16.83 6.27
C ASN A 55 8.32 15.39 6.50
N PRO A 56 9.58 15.18 6.94
CA PRO A 56 10.14 13.84 7.07
C PRO A 56 9.39 13.04 8.14
N VAL A 57 9.14 11.77 7.84
CA VAL A 57 8.56 10.79 8.75
C VAL A 57 9.65 9.99 9.46
N PHE A 58 10.71 9.70 8.71
CA PHE A 58 11.87 8.97 9.22
C PHE A 58 13.08 9.90 9.29
N GLU A 59 13.84 9.80 10.36
CA GLU A 59 15.15 10.43 10.45
C GLU A 59 16.08 9.83 9.40
N LYS A 60 16.97 10.67 8.85
CA LYS A 60 17.99 10.19 7.91
C LYS A 60 18.89 9.20 8.65
N SER A 61 18.76 7.94 8.32
CA SER A 61 19.68 6.92 8.80
C SER A 61 20.89 6.89 7.87
N GLU A 62 22.09 7.08 8.44
CA GLU A 62 23.35 6.83 7.75
C GLU A 62 23.64 5.32 7.58
N ASN A 63 22.60 4.50 7.51
CA ASN A 63 22.76 3.06 7.42
C ASN A 63 23.46 2.70 6.11
N VAL A 64 24.78 2.61 6.21
CA VAL A 64 25.59 1.88 5.26
C VAL A 64 25.02 0.48 5.13
N ARG A 65 24.61 0.09 3.92
CA ARG A 65 24.22 -1.28 3.60
C ARG A 65 25.38 -2.22 3.98
N ALA A 66 25.44 -2.65 5.22
CA ALA A 66 26.37 -3.68 5.63
C ALA A 66 26.01 -4.95 4.88
N LYS A 67 26.97 -5.54 4.16
CA LYS A 67 26.83 -6.90 3.62
C LYS A 67 26.79 -7.87 4.79
N THR A 68 25.63 -8.03 5.41
CA THR A 68 25.43 -8.94 6.52
C THR A 68 24.93 -10.27 5.96
N ASN A 69 25.47 -11.37 6.46
CA ASN A 69 24.99 -12.70 6.10
C ASN A 69 23.55 -12.88 6.64
N GLU A 70 22.66 -13.41 5.82
CA GLU A 70 21.26 -13.67 6.18
C GLU A 70 21.14 -14.51 7.46
N LYS A 71 22.01 -15.52 7.63
CA LYS A 71 22.02 -16.37 8.83
C LYS A 71 22.28 -15.57 10.10
N ASP A 72 23.27 -14.69 10.08
CA ASP A 72 23.65 -13.87 11.23
C ASP A 72 22.50 -12.90 11.63
N VAL A 73 21.76 -12.46 10.65
CA VAL A 73 20.61 -11.56 10.87
C VAL A 73 19.42 -12.32 11.46
N LEU A 74 19.15 -13.53 10.97
CA LEU A 74 18.10 -14.39 11.53
C LEU A 74 18.44 -14.84 12.96
N GLU A 75 19.70 -15.18 13.25
CA GLU A 75 20.12 -15.51 14.61
C GLU A 75 19.91 -14.34 15.58
N LYS A 76 20.23 -13.10 15.13
CA LYS A 76 19.95 -11.90 15.92
C LYS A 76 18.43 -11.70 16.16
N LEU A 77 17.61 -12.01 15.16
CA LEU A 77 16.16 -11.93 15.28
C LEU A 77 15.66 -12.93 16.31
N TYR A 78 16.08 -14.19 16.23
CA TYR A 78 15.67 -15.24 17.16
C TYR A 78 16.01 -14.87 18.61
N LYS A 79 17.26 -14.49 18.83
CA LYS A 79 17.74 -14.06 20.15
C LYS A 79 16.92 -12.88 20.70
N ARG A 80 16.66 -11.88 19.87
CA ARG A 80 15.88 -10.70 20.28
C ARG A 80 14.42 -11.03 20.55
N THR A 81 13.85 -11.97 19.79
CA THR A 81 12.48 -12.45 20.01
C THR A 81 12.38 -13.16 21.37
N GLU A 82 13.33 -14.02 21.67
CA GLU A 82 13.44 -14.73 22.97
C GLU A 82 13.63 -13.73 24.14
N GLU A 83 14.58 -12.82 24.02
CA GLU A 83 14.84 -11.77 25.03
C GLU A 83 13.61 -10.86 25.28
N SER A 84 12.77 -10.67 24.26
CA SER A 84 11.54 -9.87 24.36
C SER A 84 10.37 -10.63 24.99
N GLY A 85 10.55 -11.91 25.34
CA GLY A 85 9.52 -12.75 25.93
C GLY A 85 8.41 -13.18 24.98
N PHE A 86 8.63 -13.06 23.66
CA PHE A 86 7.69 -13.58 22.66
C PHE A 86 7.94 -15.07 22.43
N ASP A 87 6.94 -15.88 22.71
CA ASP A 87 6.93 -17.30 22.31
C ASP A 87 6.48 -17.42 20.84
N LEU A 88 7.38 -17.07 19.93
CA LEU A 88 7.14 -17.14 18.49
C LEU A 88 8.05 -18.20 17.86
N PRO A 89 7.51 -19.32 17.37
CA PRO A 89 8.30 -20.38 16.76
C PRO A 89 9.17 -19.87 15.60
N GLU A 90 10.41 -20.33 15.50
CA GLU A 90 11.35 -19.96 14.41
C GLU A 90 10.73 -20.15 13.02
N ARG A 91 9.90 -21.19 12.85
CA ARG A 91 9.19 -21.44 11.59
C ARG A 91 8.33 -20.21 11.16
N LEU A 92 7.65 -19.56 12.11
CA LEU A 92 6.82 -18.39 11.81
C LEU A 92 7.69 -17.17 11.54
N GLN A 93 8.80 -17.01 12.25
CA GLN A 93 9.78 -15.95 12.01
C GLN A 93 10.38 -16.07 10.60
N ASN A 94 10.76 -17.30 10.20
CA ASN A 94 11.27 -17.59 8.87
C ASN A 94 10.22 -17.39 7.77
N ALA A 95 8.98 -17.79 8.02
CA ALA A 95 7.88 -17.57 7.08
C ALA A 95 7.63 -16.08 6.82
N PHE A 96 7.64 -15.27 7.89
CA PHE A 96 7.53 -13.83 7.78
C PHE A 96 8.72 -13.22 7.02
N HIS A 97 9.95 -13.61 7.35
CA HIS A 97 11.14 -13.16 6.64
C HIS A 97 11.07 -13.48 5.14
N THR A 98 10.70 -14.73 4.80
CA THR A 98 10.55 -15.15 3.41
C THR A 98 9.45 -14.36 2.69
N SER A 99 8.32 -14.09 3.35
CA SER A 99 7.24 -13.32 2.73
C SER A 99 7.66 -11.89 2.39
N LEU A 100 8.50 -11.27 3.20
CA LEU A 100 9.05 -9.94 2.88
C LEU A 100 10.09 -10.00 1.76
N LYS A 101 10.86 -11.07 1.65
CA LYS A 101 11.82 -11.25 0.53
C LYS A 101 11.13 -11.48 -0.82
N THR A 102 9.89 -11.95 -0.80
CA THR A 102 9.08 -12.15 -2.01
C THR A 102 8.19 -10.94 -2.34
N SER A 103 8.51 -9.77 -1.79
CA SER A 103 7.76 -8.52 -2.01
C SER A 103 7.63 -8.12 -3.49
N ASP A 104 8.56 -8.51 -4.34
CA ASP A 104 8.49 -8.30 -5.79
C ASP A 104 7.32 -9.06 -6.45
N ILE A 105 6.89 -10.15 -5.84
CA ILE A 105 5.75 -10.96 -6.29
C ILE A 105 4.47 -10.54 -5.57
N SER A 106 4.56 -10.32 -4.26
CA SER A 106 3.45 -9.90 -3.41
C SER A 106 3.94 -8.99 -2.29
N CYS A 107 3.59 -7.72 -2.35
CA CYS A 107 3.94 -6.74 -1.33
C CYS A 107 3.03 -6.80 -0.08
N LEU A 108 2.01 -7.67 -0.06
CA LEU A 108 1.08 -7.79 1.05
C LEU A 108 1.31 -9.09 1.83
N THR A 109 1.62 -8.95 3.12
CA THR A 109 1.69 -10.07 4.08
C THR A 109 0.62 -9.89 5.16
N VAL A 110 -0.25 -10.88 5.33
CA VAL A 110 -1.34 -10.86 6.32
C VAL A 110 -0.99 -11.77 7.49
N MET A 111 -0.94 -11.19 8.69
CA MET A 111 -0.74 -11.94 9.95
C MET A 111 -2.07 -12.17 10.63
N ALA A 112 -2.57 -13.41 10.63
CA ALA A 112 -3.81 -13.81 11.28
C ALA A 112 -3.54 -14.59 12.57
N GLY A 113 -4.43 -14.52 13.54
CA GLY A 113 -4.35 -15.24 14.80
C GLY A 113 -5.11 -14.55 15.92
N VAL A 114 -5.20 -15.21 17.10
CA VAL A 114 -5.90 -14.66 18.27
C VAL A 114 -5.24 -13.41 18.82
N SER A 115 -5.98 -12.63 19.59
CA SER A 115 -5.46 -11.42 20.23
C SER A 115 -4.34 -11.78 21.22
N GLY A 116 -3.34 -10.87 21.35
CA GLY A 116 -2.24 -11.06 22.32
C GLY A 116 -1.06 -11.93 21.82
N THR A 117 -1.12 -12.52 20.63
CA THR A 117 -0.04 -13.37 20.08
C THR A 117 1.15 -12.60 19.46
N GLY A 118 1.26 -11.30 19.71
CA GLY A 118 2.41 -10.50 19.22
C GLY A 118 2.34 -10.07 17.76
N LYS A 119 1.22 -10.24 17.05
CA LYS A 119 1.08 -9.88 15.62
C LYS A 119 1.53 -8.46 15.27
N SER A 120 1.20 -7.48 16.10
CA SER A 120 1.59 -6.09 15.86
C SER A 120 3.00 -5.77 16.39
N ALA A 121 3.47 -6.50 17.39
CA ALA A 121 4.77 -6.27 18.01
C ALA A 121 5.91 -6.92 17.24
N PHE A 122 5.69 -8.09 16.67
CA PHE A 122 6.72 -8.85 15.94
C PHE A 122 7.25 -8.10 14.70
N PRO A 123 6.43 -7.48 13.81
CA PRO A 123 6.95 -6.70 12.70
C PRO A 123 7.86 -5.54 13.14
N LYS A 124 7.54 -4.90 14.26
CA LYS A 124 8.39 -3.86 14.84
C LYS A 124 9.74 -4.41 15.29
N LEU A 125 9.72 -5.54 16.01
CA LEU A 125 10.92 -6.22 16.48
C LEU A 125 11.78 -6.69 15.31
N TYR A 126 11.15 -7.24 14.29
CA TYR A 126 11.79 -7.63 13.05
C TYR A 126 12.50 -6.44 12.39
N ALA A 127 11.79 -5.34 12.19
CA ALA A 127 12.36 -4.13 11.57
C ALA A 127 13.58 -3.60 12.34
N GLN A 128 13.50 -3.59 13.68
CA GLN A 128 14.63 -3.21 14.54
C GLN A 128 15.81 -4.17 14.41
N SER A 129 15.57 -5.48 14.23
CA SER A 129 16.63 -6.47 14.09
C SER A 129 17.30 -6.40 12.72
N MET A 130 16.52 -6.08 11.68
CA MET A 130 16.97 -5.97 10.29
C MET A 130 17.53 -4.58 9.95
N GLY A 131 17.33 -3.58 10.82
CA GLY A 131 17.74 -2.19 10.54
C GLY A 131 16.92 -1.55 9.42
N VAL A 132 15.64 -1.96 9.25
CA VAL A 132 14.73 -1.39 8.26
C VAL A 132 13.71 -0.46 8.93
N HIS A 133 13.20 0.49 8.17
CA HIS A 133 12.16 1.38 8.66
C HIS A 133 10.86 0.64 8.93
N PHE A 134 10.16 1.06 9.97
CA PHE A 134 8.86 0.52 10.35
C PHE A 134 7.89 1.65 10.62
N LEU A 135 6.76 1.66 9.89
CA LEU A 135 5.70 2.64 10.07
C LEU A 135 4.45 1.94 10.59
N PRO A 136 4.13 2.04 11.88
CA PRO A 136 2.86 1.53 12.41
C PRO A 136 1.72 2.48 12.02
N LEU A 137 0.71 1.95 11.32
CA LEU A 137 -0.51 2.68 11.00
C LEU A 137 -1.70 1.99 11.64
N ALA A 138 -2.38 2.71 12.53
CA ALA A 138 -3.63 2.26 13.11
C ALA A 138 -4.76 2.54 12.11
N VAL A 139 -5.36 1.48 11.57
CA VAL A 139 -6.51 1.61 10.65
C VAL A 139 -7.75 2.01 11.44
N GLU A 140 -8.40 3.10 11.03
CA GLU A 140 -9.64 3.57 11.62
C GLU A 140 -10.85 2.94 10.92
N PRO A 141 -11.95 2.65 11.64
CA PRO A 141 -13.14 2.01 11.06
C PRO A 141 -13.82 2.80 9.92
N ARG A 142 -13.57 4.12 9.86
CA ARG A 142 -14.14 5.02 8.85
C ARG A 142 -13.28 5.16 7.59
N TRP A 143 -12.14 4.50 7.52
CA TRP A 143 -11.30 4.54 6.33
C TRP A 143 -11.93 3.72 5.22
N ASP A 144 -12.43 4.41 4.19
CA ASP A 144 -13.12 3.81 3.04
C ASP A 144 -12.60 4.29 1.69
N SER A 145 -11.66 5.25 1.72
CA SER A 145 -11.12 5.85 0.52
C SER A 145 -9.59 5.91 0.50
N PRO A 146 -8.95 5.98 -0.68
CA PRO A 146 -7.52 6.22 -0.80
C PRO A 146 -7.04 7.53 -0.15
N GLN A 147 -7.95 8.50 0.01
CA GLN A 147 -7.65 9.77 0.64
C GLN A 147 -7.31 9.63 2.13
N ASP A 148 -7.95 8.67 2.80
CA ASP A 148 -7.67 8.36 4.21
C ASP A 148 -6.25 7.82 4.40
N LEU A 149 -5.70 7.14 3.39
CA LEU A 149 -4.34 6.59 3.41
C LEU A 149 -3.27 7.59 2.99
N PHE A 150 -3.51 8.34 1.92
CA PHE A 150 -2.47 9.15 1.28
C PHE A 150 -2.57 10.64 1.58
N GLY A 151 -3.77 11.11 1.88
CA GLY A 151 -4.09 12.51 2.09
C GLY A 151 -5.10 13.05 1.08
N PHE A 152 -5.54 14.26 1.29
CA PHE A 152 -6.56 14.89 0.48
C PHE A 152 -6.22 16.36 0.19
N LEU A 153 -6.82 16.87 -0.90
CA LEU A 153 -6.72 18.27 -1.25
C LEU A 153 -7.77 19.07 -0.46
N ASN A 154 -7.30 19.99 0.38
CA ASN A 154 -8.15 20.96 1.05
C ASN A 154 -8.39 22.14 0.08
N TYR A 155 -9.56 22.16 -0.55
CA TYR A 155 -9.90 23.19 -1.52
C TYR A 155 -10.12 24.58 -0.90
N MET A 156 -10.42 24.66 0.41
CA MET A 156 -10.61 25.95 1.09
C MET A 156 -9.28 26.65 1.35
N GLU A 157 -8.26 25.88 1.70
CA GLU A 157 -6.91 26.38 1.97
C GLU A 157 -6.00 26.28 0.74
N ASN A 158 -6.51 25.65 -0.33
CA ASN A 158 -5.78 25.38 -1.56
C ASN A 158 -4.45 24.66 -1.33
N ARG A 159 -4.45 23.71 -0.37
CA ARG A 159 -3.26 22.92 -0.06
C ARG A 159 -3.59 21.45 0.15
N PHE A 160 -2.59 20.61 -0.02
CA PHE A 160 -2.69 19.17 0.19
C PHE A 160 -2.38 18.82 1.65
N GLU A 161 -3.35 18.18 2.31
CA GLU A 161 -3.19 17.63 3.67
C GLU A 161 -2.69 16.19 3.56
N SER A 162 -1.40 16.00 3.84
CA SER A 162 -0.76 14.69 3.72
C SER A 162 -0.93 13.85 4.99
N THR A 163 -1.15 12.55 4.81
CA THR A 163 -1.07 11.58 5.90
C THR A 163 0.39 11.18 6.17
N THR A 164 0.61 10.46 7.26
CA THR A 164 1.93 9.92 7.59
C THR A 164 2.40 8.92 6.52
N LEU A 165 1.49 8.09 5.99
CA LEU A 165 1.82 7.16 4.89
C LEU A 165 2.19 7.92 3.62
N GLY A 166 1.39 8.91 3.23
CA GLY A 166 1.68 9.73 2.04
C GLY A 166 3.06 10.39 2.10
N ARG A 167 3.40 10.98 3.25
CA ARG A 167 4.73 11.58 3.48
C ARG A 167 5.86 10.56 3.42
N SER A 168 5.67 9.38 4.02
CA SER A 168 6.69 8.34 4.00
C SER A 168 6.99 7.85 2.60
N LEU A 169 5.97 7.68 1.75
CA LEU A 169 6.14 7.27 0.36
C LEU A 169 6.92 8.31 -0.45
N VAL A 170 6.60 9.59 -0.31
CA VAL A 170 7.34 10.67 -0.97
C VAL A 170 8.79 10.76 -0.46
N GLN A 171 9.00 10.55 0.84
CA GLN A 171 10.34 10.53 1.41
C GLN A 171 11.19 9.39 0.84
N PHE A 172 10.62 8.20 0.61
CA PHE A 172 11.33 7.08 0.01
C PHE A 172 11.58 7.28 -1.49
N ASP A 173 10.62 7.83 -2.23
CA ASP A 173 10.77 8.11 -3.66
C ASP A 173 11.89 9.13 -3.92
N ASN A 174 12.00 10.15 -3.08
CA ASN A 174 13.06 11.16 -3.14
C ASN A 174 14.39 10.70 -2.50
N SER A 175 14.46 9.48 -1.99
CA SER A 175 15.66 8.95 -1.37
C SER A 175 16.66 8.49 -2.44
N PRO A 176 17.98 8.72 -2.28
CA PRO A 176 19.01 8.20 -3.17
C PRO A 176 19.06 6.66 -3.22
N PHE A 177 18.24 5.98 -2.43
CA PHE A 177 18.12 4.53 -2.39
C PHE A 177 16.91 3.99 -3.18
N ALA A 178 16.15 4.84 -3.86
CA ALA A 178 15.00 4.46 -4.69
C ALA A 178 15.38 3.90 -6.08
N SER A 179 16.67 3.77 -6.37
CA SER A 179 17.20 3.22 -7.63
C SER A 179 17.90 1.88 -7.45
#